data_0b0465eefbb37023186f2be38219bf1d
#
_entry.id   0b0465eefbb37023186f2be38219bf1d
#
_cell.length_a   1.000
_cell.length_b   1.000
_cell.length_c   1.000
_cell.angle_alpha   90.00
_cell.angle_beta   90.00
_cell.angle_gamma   90.00
#
_symmetry.space_group_name_H-M   'P 1'
#
loop_
_entity.id
_entity.type
_entity.pdbx_description
1 polymer ?
#
loop_
_entity_poly.entity_id
_entity_poly.type
_entity_poly.pdbx_seq_one_letter_code
_entity_poly.pdbx_strand_id
1 'polypeptide(L)'
;MNSVRAAAGSPPVAHDARLAGAAREHAGMMARGGRLGVEGVDGVSVHQRVVAAGYPYLTVGEHLVSGPLTVDRFVDHCLRHDAARRTVCDPSFTHAAVGSCDGSGDLYWTALWASPLTPDGLSRTTGEVIELTNRERARAGLPPLSHDPLLTAAAQAHSADMVARDFYSHTAPDGGRPWDRAAAAGSARRTIGENIACGQRSAAEVVQGWMNSPGHRANILKAGFTHIGVGFAGGGRAGTYWTQLFGG
;
A
#
# COMPACT_ATOMS: atom_id res chain seq x y z
N MET A 1 -21.86 9.82 -3.59
CA MET A 1 -20.45 9.40 -3.88
C MET A 1 -20.28 8.90 -5.31
N ASN A 2 -20.92 7.79 -5.73
CA ASN A 2 -20.68 7.22 -7.06
C ASN A 2 -21.07 8.14 -8.24
N SER A 3 -22.09 8.97 -8.10
CA SER A 3 -22.44 9.99 -9.12
C SER A 3 -21.31 11.02 -9.33
N VAL A 4 -20.62 11.39 -8.26
CA VAL A 4 -19.47 12.31 -8.33
C VAL A 4 -18.27 11.61 -9.00
N ARG A 5 -18.00 10.36 -8.64
CA ARG A 5 -16.94 9.56 -9.28
C ARG A 5 -17.20 9.42 -10.78
N ALA A 6 -18.44 9.11 -11.17
CA ALA A 6 -18.82 9.04 -12.58
C ALA A 6 -18.61 10.37 -13.33
N ALA A 7 -18.96 11.50 -12.71
CA ALA A 7 -18.70 12.83 -13.28
C ALA A 7 -17.21 13.15 -13.42
N ALA A 8 -16.35 12.55 -12.60
CA ALA A 8 -14.90 12.65 -12.67
C ALA A 8 -14.24 11.57 -13.55
N GLY A 9 -15.03 10.71 -14.22
CA GLY A 9 -14.51 9.61 -15.04
C GLY A 9 -13.95 8.43 -14.24
N SER A 10 -14.23 8.35 -12.94
CA SER A 10 -13.74 7.28 -12.07
C SER A 10 -14.77 6.16 -11.95
N PRO A 11 -14.34 4.88 -11.90
CA PRO A 11 -15.23 3.73 -11.70
C PRO A 11 -16.01 3.83 -10.38
N PRO A 12 -17.21 3.28 -10.28
CA PRO A 12 -17.95 3.23 -9.03
C PRO A 12 -17.22 2.39 -7.98
N VAL A 13 -17.39 2.76 -6.71
CA VAL A 13 -16.95 1.96 -5.56
C VAL A 13 -18.11 1.15 -4.99
N ALA A 14 -17.81 -0.10 -4.57
CA ALA A 14 -18.74 -0.94 -3.84
C ALA A 14 -18.62 -0.71 -2.32
N HIS A 15 -19.70 -0.90 -1.59
CA HIS A 15 -19.68 -0.90 -0.13
C HIS A 15 -19.05 -2.20 0.39
N ASP A 16 -18.14 -2.09 1.39
CA ASP A 16 -17.58 -3.25 2.09
C ASP A 16 -17.87 -3.16 3.60
N ALA A 17 -18.44 -4.22 4.16
CA ALA A 17 -18.86 -4.26 5.55
C ALA A 17 -17.68 -4.23 6.55
N ARG A 18 -16.52 -4.78 6.16
CA ARG A 18 -15.29 -4.78 7.00
C ARG A 18 -14.74 -3.37 7.11
N LEU A 19 -14.66 -2.65 5.99
CA LEU A 19 -14.30 -1.23 5.98
C LEU A 19 -15.30 -0.40 6.79
N ALA A 20 -16.60 -0.69 6.70
CA ALA A 20 -17.62 0.01 7.49
C ALA A 20 -17.46 -0.25 9.00
N GLY A 21 -17.08 -1.45 9.40
CA GLY A 21 -16.72 -1.79 10.78
C GLY A 21 -15.54 -0.95 11.28
N ALA A 22 -14.41 -0.98 10.55
CA ALA A 22 -13.22 -0.20 10.87
C ALA A 22 -13.49 1.31 10.93
N ALA A 23 -14.29 1.83 10.00
CA ALA A 23 -14.66 3.24 9.97
C ALA A 23 -15.50 3.66 11.20
N ARG A 24 -16.51 2.86 11.59
CA ARG A 24 -17.32 3.13 12.78
C ARG A 24 -16.51 3.06 14.06
N GLU A 25 -15.65 2.06 14.20
CA GLU A 25 -14.78 1.92 15.37
C GLU A 25 -13.87 3.13 15.54
N HIS A 26 -13.24 3.58 14.46
CA HIS A 26 -12.38 4.76 14.49
C HIS A 26 -13.16 6.05 14.78
N ALA A 27 -14.33 6.25 14.17
CA ALA A 27 -15.20 7.36 14.49
C ALA A 27 -15.59 7.36 15.99
N GLY A 28 -15.87 6.19 16.56
CA GLY A 28 -16.13 6.02 18.00
C GLY A 28 -14.92 6.35 18.87
N MET A 29 -13.71 6.01 18.46
CA MET A 29 -12.49 6.40 19.18
C MET A 29 -12.28 7.91 19.19
N MET A 30 -12.46 8.57 18.04
CA MET A 30 -12.37 10.03 17.93
C MET A 30 -13.45 10.72 18.78
N ALA A 31 -14.68 10.23 18.75
CA ALA A 31 -15.79 10.75 19.55
C ALA A 31 -15.51 10.68 21.08
N ARG A 32 -14.98 9.55 21.56
CA ARG A 32 -14.56 9.39 22.96
C ARG A 32 -13.38 10.30 23.34
N GLY A 33 -12.46 10.52 22.41
CA GLY A 33 -11.28 11.37 22.60
C GLY A 33 -11.56 12.87 22.42
N GLY A 34 -12.73 13.24 21.88
CA GLY A 34 -13.13 14.63 21.62
C GLY A 34 -12.24 15.33 20.56
N ARG A 35 -11.55 14.60 19.69
CA ARG A 35 -10.64 15.18 18.69
C ARG A 35 -10.50 14.29 17.46
N LEU A 36 -10.22 14.93 16.31
CA LEU A 36 -9.77 14.22 15.11
C LEU A 36 -8.36 13.68 15.32
N GLY A 37 -8.09 12.48 14.80
CA GLY A 37 -6.77 11.87 14.81
C GLY A 37 -6.67 10.74 13.79
N VAL A 38 -5.65 10.78 12.94
CA VAL A 38 -5.36 9.73 11.94
C VAL A 38 -4.91 8.43 12.59
N GLU A 39 -4.31 8.52 13.77
CA GLU A 39 -3.99 7.37 14.61
C GLU A 39 -5.00 7.31 15.76
N GLY A 40 -5.39 6.10 16.14
CA GLY A 40 -6.16 5.89 17.36
C GLY A 40 -5.40 6.39 18.60
N VAL A 41 -6.08 6.50 19.74
CA VAL A 41 -5.43 6.81 21.04
C VAL A 41 -4.38 5.77 21.43
N ASP A 42 -4.42 4.61 20.82
CA ASP A 42 -3.50 3.48 20.94
C ASP A 42 -2.34 3.51 19.92
N GLY A 43 -2.26 4.54 19.06
CA GLY A 43 -1.25 4.68 18.01
C GLY A 43 -1.48 3.78 16.80
N VAL A 44 -2.67 3.16 16.67
CA VAL A 44 -3.01 2.27 15.56
C VAL A 44 -3.35 3.07 14.30
N SER A 45 -2.61 2.85 13.23
CA SER A 45 -2.80 3.52 11.94
C SER A 45 -4.03 2.98 11.19
N VAL A 46 -4.51 3.74 10.18
CA VAL A 46 -5.56 3.27 9.26
C VAL A 46 -5.19 1.92 8.61
N HIS A 47 -3.92 1.74 8.28
CA HIS A 47 -3.39 0.53 7.67
C HIS A 47 -3.57 -0.71 8.55
N GLN A 48 -3.24 -0.57 9.82
CA GLN A 48 -3.39 -1.63 10.81
C GLN A 48 -4.87 -1.90 11.11
N ARG A 49 -5.72 -0.84 11.24
CA ARG A 49 -7.16 -0.99 11.47
C ARG A 49 -7.86 -1.75 10.35
N VAL A 50 -7.55 -1.43 9.08
CA VAL A 50 -8.18 -2.06 7.93
C VAL A 50 -7.78 -3.54 7.82
N VAL A 51 -6.51 -3.88 8.06
CA VAL A 51 -6.06 -5.28 8.10
C VAL A 51 -6.68 -6.03 9.28
N ALA A 52 -6.74 -5.43 10.48
CA ALA A 52 -7.37 -6.03 11.66
C ALA A 52 -8.88 -6.30 11.44
N ALA A 53 -9.55 -5.47 10.64
CA ALA A 53 -10.94 -5.71 10.23
C ALA A 53 -11.09 -6.83 9.18
N GLY A 54 -10.02 -7.53 8.82
CA GLY A 54 -10.02 -8.63 7.85
C GLY A 54 -10.04 -8.17 6.38
N TYR A 55 -9.62 -6.94 6.10
CA TYR A 55 -9.54 -6.41 4.74
C TYR A 55 -8.07 -6.23 4.31
N PRO A 56 -7.40 -7.26 3.77
CA PRO A 56 -6.11 -7.09 3.11
C PRO A 56 -6.28 -6.22 1.86
N TYR A 57 -5.36 -5.28 1.64
CA TYR A 57 -5.51 -4.27 0.60
C TYR A 57 -4.24 -4.10 -0.26
N LEU A 58 -4.43 -3.59 -1.48
CA LEU A 58 -3.38 -3.04 -2.35
C LEU A 58 -3.17 -1.55 -2.06
N THR A 59 -4.26 -0.82 -1.85
CA THR A 59 -4.24 0.60 -1.50
C THR A 59 -5.38 0.93 -0.56
N VAL A 60 -5.17 1.92 0.31
CA VAL A 60 -6.18 2.45 1.24
C VAL A 60 -6.01 3.96 1.38
N GLY A 61 -7.12 4.66 1.46
CA GLY A 61 -7.21 6.09 1.75
C GLY A 61 -8.22 6.34 2.86
N GLU A 62 -7.98 7.38 3.64
CA GLU A 62 -8.84 7.80 4.75
C GLU A 62 -9.14 9.28 4.66
N HIS A 63 -10.35 9.66 5.09
CA HIS A 63 -10.71 11.04 5.32
C HIS A 63 -11.52 11.17 6.61
N LEU A 64 -11.11 12.11 7.46
CA LEU A 64 -11.67 12.34 8.79
C LEU A 64 -12.30 13.73 8.85
N VAL A 65 -13.50 13.81 9.45
CA VAL A 65 -14.22 15.08 9.65
C VAL A 65 -14.89 15.07 11.01
N SER A 66 -14.93 16.21 11.70
CA SER A 66 -15.78 16.44 12.89
C SER A 66 -16.66 17.68 12.69
N GLY A 67 -17.82 17.67 13.35
CA GLY A 67 -18.78 18.75 13.33
C GLY A 67 -20.24 18.28 13.22
N PRO A 68 -21.22 19.18 13.36
CA PRO A 68 -22.64 18.87 13.27
C PRO A 68 -23.06 18.65 11.82
N LEU A 69 -22.59 17.55 11.21
CA LEU A 69 -22.78 17.25 9.81
C LEU A 69 -23.84 16.16 9.61
N THR A 70 -24.73 16.39 8.67
CA THR A 70 -25.53 15.31 8.06
C THR A 70 -24.70 14.60 7.00
N VAL A 71 -25.17 13.43 6.52
CA VAL A 71 -24.53 12.69 5.40
C VAL A 71 -24.29 13.60 4.19
N ASP A 72 -25.27 14.43 3.80
CA ASP A 72 -25.15 15.32 2.67
C ASP A 72 -24.05 16.37 2.88
N ARG A 73 -24.00 16.98 4.07
CA ARG A 73 -22.95 17.95 4.40
C ARG A 73 -21.56 17.30 4.48
N PHE A 74 -21.47 16.05 4.95
CA PHE A 74 -20.22 15.29 4.90
C PHE A 74 -19.75 15.08 3.45
N VAL A 75 -20.64 14.67 2.56
CA VAL A 75 -20.33 14.51 1.12
C VAL A 75 -19.90 15.84 0.52
N ASP A 76 -20.64 16.92 0.77
CA ASP A 76 -20.29 18.26 0.31
C ASP A 76 -18.92 18.71 0.82
N HIS A 77 -18.60 18.41 2.09
CA HIS A 77 -17.29 18.69 2.65
C HIS A 77 -16.18 17.96 1.89
N CYS A 78 -16.33 16.66 1.67
CA CYS A 78 -15.37 15.86 0.90
C CYS A 78 -15.15 16.42 -0.52
N LEU A 79 -16.18 16.99 -1.14
CA LEU A 79 -16.10 17.51 -2.50
C LEU A 79 -15.48 18.92 -2.59
N ARG A 80 -15.62 19.74 -1.56
CA ARG A 80 -15.05 21.09 -1.50
C ARG A 80 -13.57 21.12 -1.13
N HIS A 81 -13.06 20.09 -0.48
CA HIS A 81 -11.66 20.00 -0.08
C HIS A 81 -10.87 19.17 -1.09
N ASP A 82 -9.91 19.80 -1.76
CA ASP A 82 -9.15 19.18 -2.86
C ASP A 82 -8.50 17.85 -2.49
N ALA A 83 -7.95 17.73 -1.29
CA ALA A 83 -7.35 16.48 -0.84
C ALA A 83 -8.39 15.36 -0.72
N ALA A 84 -9.53 15.63 -0.08
CA ALA A 84 -10.63 14.68 0.05
C ALA A 84 -11.23 14.32 -1.31
N ARG A 85 -11.44 15.34 -2.17
CA ARG A 85 -11.96 15.14 -3.52
C ARG A 85 -11.04 14.26 -4.37
N ARG A 86 -9.72 14.45 -4.30
CA ARG A 86 -8.76 13.56 -4.96
C ARG A 86 -8.91 12.11 -4.50
N THR A 87 -9.03 11.88 -3.20
CA THR A 87 -9.26 10.54 -2.65
C THR A 87 -10.59 9.95 -3.10
N VAL A 88 -11.70 10.73 -3.02
CA VAL A 88 -13.03 10.28 -3.49
C VAL A 88 -13.01 9.90 -4.97
N CYS A 89 -12.29 10.63 -5.80
CA CYS A 89 -12.24 10.44 -7.26
C CYS A 89 -11.06 9.59 -7.73
N ASP A 90 -10.24 9.05 -6.85
CA ASP A 90 -9.11 8.22 -7.24
C ASP A 90 -9.60 6.91 -7.89
N PRO A 91 -9.26 6.66 -9.17
CA PRO A 91 -9.74 5.48 -9.89
C PRO A 91 -9.16 4.16 -9.35
N SER A 92 -8.11 4.20 -8.55
CA SER A 92 -7.50 3.00 -7.95
C SER A 92 -8.39 2.34 -6.90
N PHE A 93 -9.33 3.09 -6.29
CA PHE A 93 -10.23 2.53 -5.28
C PHE A 93 -11.44 1.84 -5.90
N THR A 94 -11.75 0.64 -5.40
CA THR A 94 -12.89 -0.20 -5.82
C THR A 94 -13.93 -0.40 -4.72
N HIS A 95 -13.56 -0.17 -3.46
CA HIS A 95 -14.46 -0.24 -2.29
C HIS A 95 -14.39 1.05 -1.48
N ALA A 96 -15.52 1.36 -0.81
CA ALA A 96 -15.58 2.45 0.15
C ALA A 96 -16.57 2.14 1.28
N ALA A 97 -16.35 2.76 2.43
CA ALA A 97 -17.30 2.76 3.53
C ALA A 97 -17.15 4.04 4.35
N VAL A 98 -18.22 4.39 5.07
CA VAL A 98 -18.26 5.54 5.97
C VAL A 98 -18.82 5.07 7.31
N GLY A 99 -18.22 5.51 8.39
CA GLY A 99 -18.69 5.35 9.76
C GLY A 99 -18.79 6.70 10.46
N SER A 100 -19.75 6.84 11.35
CA SER A 100 -19.89 8.02 12.19
C SER A 100 -20.23 7.64 13.61
N CYS A 101 -19.91 8.52 14.57
CA CYS A 101 -20.24 8.38 15.98
C CYS A 101 -20.46 9.76 16.61
N ASP A 102 -21.51 9.88 17.42
CA ASP A 102 -21.77 11.09 18.21
C ASP A 102 -20.76 11.21 19.35
N GLY A 103 -20.13 12.39 19.48
CA GLY A 103 -19.32 12.80 20.62
C GLY A 103 -20.05 13.83 21.46
N SER A 104 -19.36 14.44 22.42
CA SER A 104 -19.92 15.50 23.29
C SER A 104 -20.11 16.83 22.54
N GLY A 105 -21.11 16.88 21.63
CA GLY A 105 -21.49 18.07 20.87
C GLY A 105 -21.11 18.05 19.39
N ASP A 106 -20.29 17.09 18.96
CA ASP A 106 -19.87 16.94 17.55
C ASP A 106 -20.13 15.52 17.03
N LEU A 107 -20.36 15.40 15.72
CA LEU A 107 -20.41 14.14 15.00
C LEU A 107 -19.05 13.89 14.34
N TYR A 108 -18.45 12.75 14.64
CA TYR A 108 -17.16 12.32 14.08
C TYR A 108 -17.38 11.33 12.94
N TRP A 109 -16.69 11.56 11.82
CA TRP A 109 -16.79 10.77 10.61
C TRP A 109 -15.45 10.19 10.23
N THR A 110 -15.44 8.92 9.85
CA THR A 110 -14.34 8.26 9.16
C THR A 110 -14.86 7.73 7.84
N ALA A 111 -14.26 8.12 6.75
CA ALA A 111 -14.48 7.54 5.43
C ALA A 111 -13.24 6.79 4.98
N LEU A 112 -13.41 5.56 4.51
CA LEU A 112 -12.37 4.69 4.01
C LEU A 112 -12.63 4.35 2.55
N TRP A 113 -11.58 4.40 1.75
CA TRP A 113 -11.53 3.92 0.36
C TRP A 113 -10.42 2.90 0.26
N ALA A 114 -10.65 1.80 -0.45
CA ALA A 114 -9.64 0.77 -0.60
C ALA A 114 -9.81 -0.05 -1.87
N SER A 115 -8.73 -0.73 -2.27
CA SER A 115 -8.76 -1.84 -3.20
C SER A 115 -8.26 -3.10 -2.54
N PRO A 116 -9.00 -4.23 -2.65
CA PRO A 116 -8.61 -5.46 -1.98
C PRO A 116 -7.34 -6.05 -2.59
N LEU A 117 -6.53 -6.68 -1.75
CA LEU A 117 -5.43 -7.52 -2.20
C LEU A 117 -6.01 -8.81 -2.80
N THR A 118 -5.97 -8.91 -4.12
CA THR A 118 -6.33 -10.12 -4.86
C THR A 118 -5.10 -10.67 -5.57
N PRO A 119 -5.04 -11.98 -5.90
CA PRO A 119 -3.91 -12.55 -6.65
C PRO A 119 -3.63 -11.80 -7.95
N ASP A 120 -4.67 -11.48 -8.74
CA ASP A 120 -4.54 -10.73 -9.98
C ASP A 120 -4.08 -9.29 -9.74
N GLY A 121 -4.60 -8.64 -8.69
CA GLY A 121 -4.18 -7.29 -8.30
C GLY A 121 -2.71 -7.26 -7.90
N LEU A 122 -2.28 -8.22 -7.09
CA LEU A 122 -0.88 -8.37 -6.69
C LEU A 122 0.01 -8.60 -7.92
N SER A 123 -0.37 -9.53 -8.80
CA SER A 123 0.38 -9.83 -10.02
C SER A 123 0.54 -8.60 -10.93
N ARG A 124 -0.55 -7.82 -11.12
CA ARG A 124 -0.48 -6.58 -11.89
C ARG A 124 0.44 -5.54 -11.24
N THR A 125 0.31 -5.35 -9.92
CA THR A 125 1.11 -4.37 -9.17
C THR A 125 2.60 -4.71 -9.21
N THR A 126 2.97 -5.97 -8.99
CA THR A 126 4.37 -6.41 -9.05
C THR A 126 4.90 -6.43 -10.48
N GLY A 127 4.08 -6.79 -11.45
CA GLY A 127 4.40 -6.71 -12.88
C GLY A 127 4.70 -5.27 -13.33
N GLU A 128 3.91 -4.30 -12.88
CA GLU A 128 4.16 -2.87 -13.17
C GLU A 128 5.51 -2.40 -12.61
N VAL A 129 5.90 -2.85 -11.42
CA VAL A 129 7.22 -2.54 -10.85
C VAL A 129 8.33 -3.09 -11.75
N ILE A 130 8.19 -4.32 -12.27
CA ILE A 130 9.17 -4.93 -13.18
C ILE A 130 9.26 -4.12 -14.48
N GLU A 131 8.13 -3.75 -15.07
CA GLU A 131 8.09 -2.93 -16.29
C GLU A 131 8.76 -1.57 -16.11
N LEU A 132 8.43 -0.87 -15.00
CA LEU A 132 9.04 0.43 -14.69
C LEU A 132 10.54 0.29 -14.45
N THR A 133 10.98 -0.74 -13.75
CA THR A 133 12.40 -1.06 -13.56
C THR A 133 13.11 -1.28 -14.90
N ASN A 134 12.50 -2.03 -15.80
CA ASN A 134 13.06 -2.30 -17.13
C ASN A 134 13.10 -1.04 -18.02
N ARG A 135 12.14 -0.11 -17.84
CA ARG A 135 12.22 1.21 -18.51
C ARG A 135 13.43 2.02 -18.03
N GLU A 136 13.72 2.02 -16.73
CA GLU A 136 14.92 2.70 -16.22
C GLU A 136 16.22 2.07 -16.73
N ARG A 137 16.27 0.73 -16.82
CA ARG A 137 17.40 0.01 -17.42
C ARG A 137 17.58 0.35 -18.90
N ALA A 138 16.50 0.38 -19.67
CA ALA A 138 16.53 0.74 -21.10
C ALA A 138 17.05 2.18 -21.29
N ARG A 139 16.65 3.14 -20.44
CA ARG A 139 17.19 4.51 -20.45
C ARG A 139 18.70 4.55 -20.19
N ALA A 140 19.23 3.58 -19.46
CA ALA A 140 20.66 3.42 -19.18
C ALA A 140 21.40 2.52 -20.20
N GLY A 141 20.74 2.09 -21.29
CA GLY A 141 21.32 1.22 -22.32
C GLY A 141 21.54 -0.23 -21.88
N LEU A 142 20.83 -0.68 -20.81
CA LEU A 142 20.96 -2.02 -20.27
C LEU A 142 19.85 -2.95 -20.78
N PRO A 143 20.12 -4.26 -20.94
CA PRO A 143 19.08 -5.23 -21.30
C PRO A 143 18.04 -5.35 -20.17
N PRO A 144 16.77 -5.69 -20.53
CA PRO A 144 15.74 -5.90 -19.55
C PRO A 144 16.03 -7.12 -18.66
N LEU A 145 15.52 -7.08 -17.42
CA LEU A 145 15.49 -8.21 -16.50
C LEU A 145 14.29 -9.11 -16.82
N SER A 146 14.52 -10.43 -16.84
CA SER A 146 13.46 -11.43 -16.96
C SER A 146 12.80 -11.68 -15.60
N HIS A 147 11.47 -11.84 -15.59
CA HIS A 147 10.74 -12.22 -14.39
C HIS A 147 11.18 -13.62 -13.91
N ASP A 148 11.45 -13.75 -12.62
CA ASP A 148 11.80 -15.02 -11.97
C ASP A 148 10.78 -15.32 -10.85
N PRO A 149 9.95 -16.39 -11.01
CA PRO A 149 8.94 -16.74 -10.02
C PRO A 149 9.52 -17.11 -8.65
N LEU A 150 10.73 -17.67 -8.58
CA LEU A 150 11.38 -18.05 -7.33
C LEU A 150 11.86 -16.81 -6.56
N LEU A 151 12.44 -15.85 -7.27
CA LEU A 151 12.76 -14.55 -6.69
C LEU A 151 11.50 -13.78 -6.26
N THR A 152 10.40 -13.90 -7.02
CA THR A 152 9.10 -13.31 -6.64
C THR A 152 8.57 -13.93 -5.35
N ALA A 153 8.62 -15.26 -5.22
CA ALA A 153 8.19 -15.93 -4.00
C ALA A 153 9.01 -15.49 -2.77
N ALA A 154 10.34 -15.39 -2.91
CA ALA A 154 11.22 -14.92 -1.85
C ALA A 154 10.96 -13.45 -1.49
N ALA A 155 10.77 -12.58 -2.46
CA ALA A 155 10.45 -11.16 -2.27
C ALA A 155 9.08 -10.98 -1.60
N GLN A 156 8.07 -11.74 -2.03
CA GLN A 156 6.73 -11.72 -1.45
C GLN A 156 6.73 -12.18 0.01
N ALA A 157 7.44 -13.25 0.30
CA ALA A 157 7.59 -13.75 1.67
C ALA A 157 8.25 -12.69 2.58
N HIS A 158 9.26 -11.97 2.09
CA HIS A 158 9.94 -10.93 2.87
C HIS A 158 9.04 -9.70 3.10
N SER A 159 8.31 -9.24 2.08
CA SER A 159 7.36 -8.13 2.26
C SER A 159 6.27 -8.48 3.27
N ALA A 160 5.72 -9.69 3.22
CA ALA A 160 4.74 -10.18 4.19
C ALA A 160 5.32 -10.30 5.60
N ASP A 161 6.57 -10.75 5.71
CA ASP A 161 7.28 -10.89 6.96
C ASP A 161 7.57 -9.55 7.65
N MET A 162 7.97 -8.54 6.89
CA MET A 162 8.15 -7.18 7.41
C MET A 162 6.86 -6.64 8.06
N VAL A 163 5.70 -6.93 7.45
CA VAL A 163 4.39 -6.57 8.03
C VAL A 163 4.09 -7.41 9.28
N ALA A 164 4.24 -8.74 9.18
CA ALA A 164 3.81 -9.68 10.23
C ALA A 164 4.63 -9.57 11.52
N ARG A 165 5.92 -9.30 11.42
CA ARG A 165 6.85 -9.18 12.55
C ARG A 165 7.23 -7.73 12.88
N ASP A 166 6.60 -6.74 12.25
CA ASP A 166 6.77 -5.29 12.46
C ASP A 166 8.25 -4.85 12.40
N PHE A 167 8.92 -5.15 11.30
CA PHE A 167 10.30 -4.71 11.07
C PHE A 167 10.49 -4.15 9.65
N TYR A 168 11.57 -3.38 9.46
CA TYR A 168 11.99 -2.88 8.14
C TYR A 168 13.51 -3.02 8.02
N SER A 169 13.97 -4.09 7.40
CA SER A 169 15.39 -4.43 7.25
C SER A 169 15.59 -5.46 6.14
N HIS A 170 16.76 -5.44 5.50
CA HIS A 170 17.21 -6.50 4.59
C HIS A 170 17.41 -7.84 5.28
N THR A 171 17.78 -7.82 6.56
CA THR A 171 17.95 -9.03 7.37
C THR A 171 16.73 -9.21 8.25
N ALA A 172 16.10 -10.36 8.15
CA ALA A 172 14.95 -10.72 8.97
C ALA A 172 15.38 -10.92 10.46
N PRO A 173 14.46 -10.82 11.44
CA PRO A 173 14.78 -10.95 12.85
C PRO A 173 15.44 -12.28 13.25
N ASP A 174 15.23 -13.34 12.47
CA ASP A 174 15.87 -14.65 12.62
C ASP A 174 17.25 -14.75 11.95
N GLY A 175 17.77 -13.65 11.38
CA GLY A 175 19.05 -13.57 10.70
C GLY A 175 19.00 -13.89 9.20
N GLY A 176 17.83 -14.26 8.64
CA GLY A 176 17.67 -14.60 7.23
C GLY A 176 17.96 -13.40 6.32
N ARG A 177 18.87 -13.56 5.36
CA ARG A 177 19.35 -12.55 4.42
C ARG A 177 18.72 -12.75 3.03
N PRO A 178 18.80 -11.77 2.11
CA PRO A 178 18.19 -11.87 0.78
C PRO A 178 18.56 -13.15 0.00
N TRP A 179 19.81 -13.54 0.05
CA TRP A 179 20.30 -14.77 -0.63
C TRP A 179 19.84 -16.04 0.06
N ASP A 180 19.67 -16.05 1.38
CA ASP A 180 19.14 -17.19 2.14
C ASP A 180 17.66 -17.41 1.74
N ARG A 181 16.88 -16.34 1.62
CA ARG A 181 15.47 -16.38 1.16
C ARG A 181 15.34 -16.84 -0.28
N ALA A 182 16.20 -16.33 -1.18
CA ALA A 182 16.23 -16.77 -2.57
C ALA A 182 16.56 -18.27 -2.69
N ALA A 183 17.56 -18.75 -1.93
CA ALA A 183 17.90 -20.16 -1.89
C ALA A 183 16.78 -21.03 -1.31
N ALA A 184 16.14 -20.59 -0.22
CA ALA A 184 14.99 -21.27 0.38
C ALA A 184 13.78 -21.37 -0.58
N ALA A 185 13.62 -20.39 -1.47
CA ALA A 185 12.63 -20.44 -2.55
C ALA A 185 13.04 -21.32 -3.75
N GLY A 186 14.24 -21.92 -3.71
CA GLY A 186 14.76 -22.80 -4.76
C GLY A 186 15.55 -22.09 -5.87
N SER A 187 15.89 -20.80 -5.69
CA SER A 187 16.69 -20.07 -6.69
C SER A 187 18.15 -20.53 -6.66
N ALA A 188 18.69 -20.89 -7.82
CA ALA A 188 20.10 -21.26 -8.02
C ALA A 188 20.98 -20.04 -8.42
N ARG A 189 20.47 -18.79 -8.32
CA ARG A 189 21.21 -17.59 -8.69
C ARG A 189 22.39 -17.38 -7.74
N ARG A 190 23.57 -17.10 -8.31
CA ARG A 190 24.79 -16.94 -7.52
C ARG A 190 25.00 -15.53 -6.99
N THR A 191 24.47 -14.54 -7.70
CA THR A 191 24.53 -13.13 -7.29
C THR A 191 23.11 -12.66 -6.97
N ILE A 192 22.87 -12.24 -5.75
CA ILE A 192 21.58 -11.70 -5.30
C ILE A 192 21.77 -10.24 -4.90
N GLY A 193 20.85 -9.39 -5.30
CA GLY A 193 20.71 -8.02 -4.81
C GLY A 193 19.29 -7.78 -4.33
N GLU A 194 19.11 -6.81 -3.44
CA GLU A 194 17.80 -6.48 -2.90
C GLU A 194 17.61 -4.97 -2.76
N ASN A 195 16.44 -4.51 -3.13
CA ASN A 195 15.89 -3.22 -2.72
C ASN A 195 14.65 -3.46 -1.88
N ILE A 196 14.52 -2.74 -0.77
CA ILE A 196 13.29 -2.69 0.02
C ILE A 196 12.80 -1.25 0.10
N ALA A 197 11.48 -1.09 0.28
CA ALA A 197 10.85 0.21 0.51
C ALA A 197 9.59 0.05 1.34
N CYS A 198 9.15 1.11 2.02
CA CYS A 198 7.89 1.13 2.75
C CYS A 198 7.22 2.51 2.63
N GLY A 199 5.89 2.53 2.65
CA GLY A 199 5.08 3.75 2.60
C GLY A 199 4.68 4.24 1.20
N GLN A 200 5.26 3.71 0.12
CA GLN A 200 4.89 4.09 -1.24
C GLN A 200 3.55 3.45 -1.64
N ARG A 201 2.69 4.24 -2.25
CA ARG A 201 1.30 3.85 -2.56
C ARG A 201 1.12 3.22 -3.94
N SER A 202 2.15 3.28 -4.79
CA SER A 202 2.09 2.77 -6.17
C SER A 202 3.43 2.22 -6.64
N ALA A 203 3.40 1.42 -7.70
CA ALA A 203 4.58 0.94 -8.42
C ALA A 203 5.44 2.10 -8.93
N ALA A 204 4.83 3.17 -9.41
CA ALA A 204 5.55 4.35 -9.88
C ALA A 204 6.30 5.06 -8.75
N GLU A 205 5.65 5.27 -7.60
CA GLU A 205 6.29 5.90 -6.44
C GLU A 205 7.46 5.08 -5.91
N VAL A 206 7.32 3.76 -5.81
CA VAL A 206 8.39 2.92 -5.26
C VAL A 206 9.59 2.86 -6.19
N VAL A 207 9.39 2.69 -7.50
CA VAL A 207 10.51 2.68 -8.47
C VAL A 207 11.18 4.05 -8.53
N GLN A 208 10.42 5.15 -8.52
CA GLN A 208 10.98 6.50 -8.45
C GLN A 208 11.79 6.71 -7.17
N GLY A 209 11.29 6.22 -6.03
CA GLY A 209 12.00 6.28 -4.75
C GLY A 209 13.34 5.52 -4.80
N TRP A 210 13.34 4.30 -5.36
CA TRP A 210 14.57 3.54 -5.54
C TRP A 210 15.55 4.22 -6.51
N MET A 211 15.07 4.81 -7.61
CA MET A 211 15.93 5.52 -8.56
C MET A 211 16.54 6.80 -7.98
N ASN A 212 15.88 7.44 -7.02
CA ASN A 212 16.40 8.62 -6.31
C ASN A 212 17.43 8.28 -5.22
N SER A 213 17.54 6.99 -4.84
CA SER A 213 18.49 6.50 -3.83
C SER A 213 19.72 5.87 -4.51
N PRO A 214 20.95 6.39 -4.31
CA PRO A 214 22.13 5.89 -5.01
C PRO A 214 22.37 4.37 -4.87
N GLY A 215 22.17 3.81 -3.66
CA GLY A 215 22.35 2.38 -3.42
C GLY A 215 21.30 1.50 -4.13
N HIS A 216 20.03 1.89 -4.05
CA HIS A 216 18.95 1.18 -4.73
C HIS A 216 19.07 1.28 -6.24
N ARG A 217 19.40 2.48 -6.75
CA ARG A 217 19.64 2.71 -8.18
C ARG A 217 20.79 1.85 -8.70
N ALA A 218 21.86 1.69 -7.91
CA ALA A 218 22.99 0.85 -8.30
C ALA A 218 22.58 -0.62 -8.52
N ASN A 219 21.65 -1.15 -7.69
CA ASN A 219 21.07 -2.47 -7.90
C ASN A 219 20.24 -2.53 -9.20
N ILE A 220 19.35 -1.57 -9.44
CA ILE A 220 18.52 -1.51 -10.66
C ILE A 220 19.40 -1.49 -11.92
N LEU A 221 20.48 -0.72 -11.90
CA LEU A 221 21.35 -0.52 -13.05
C LEU A 221 22.57 -1.45 -13.10
N LYS A 222 22.65 -2.48 -12.24
CA LYS A 222 23.74 -3.45 -12.29
C LYS A 222 23.62 -4.34 -13.52
N ALA A 223 24.62 -4.28 -14.40
CA ALA A 223 24.63 -5.02 -15.65
C ALA A 223 24.65 -6.56 -15.46
N GLY A 224 25.26 -7.04 -14.36
CA GLY A 224 25.35 -8.47 -14.05
C GLY A 224 24.04 -9.11 -13.55
N PHE A 225 23.00 -8.33 -13.30
CA PHE A 225 21.67 -8.90 -13.01
C PHE A 225 20.93 -9.16 -14.32
N THR A 226 20.28 -10.32 -14.37
CA THR A 226 19.52 -10.81 -15.54
C THR A 226 18.07 -11.12 -15.21
N HIS A 227 17.74 -11.29 -13.91
CA HIS A 227 16.42 -11.68 -13.43
C HIS A 227 15.96 -10.80 -12.27
N ILE A 228 14.64 -10.73 -12.10
CA ILE A 228 13.98 -9.93 -11.09
C ILE A 228 12.75 -10.64 -10.54
N GLY A 229 12.54 -10.53 -9.23
CA GLY A 229 11.29 -10.85 -8.56
C GLY A 229 10.85 -9.68 -7.68
N VAL A 230 9.55 -9.47 -7.56
CA VAL A 230 8.97 -8.37 -6.77
C VAL A 230 7.91 -8.91 -5.82
N GLY A 231 7.91 -8.44 -4.58
CA GLY A 231 6.91 -8.68 -3.57
C GLY A 231 6.29 -7.39 -3.04
N PHE A 232 5.05 -7.48 -2.60
CA PHE A 232 4.28 -6.40 -2.00
C PHE A 232 3.44 -6.92 -0.84
N ALA A 233 3.37 -6.16 0.25
CA ALA A 233 2.42 -6.39 1.33
C ALA A 233 1.84 -5.08 1.84
N GLY A 234 0.50 -5.04 1.99
CA GLY A 234 -0.21 -3.95 2.65
C GLY A 234 -0.38 -4.24 4.14
N GLY A 235 -0.20 -3.25 4.99
CA GLY A 235 -0.32 -3.38 6.45
C GLY A 235 0.83 -2.73 7.21
N GLY A 236 0.96 -3.10 8.49
CA GLY A 236 1.98 -2.53 9.36
C GLY A 236 1.85 -1.02 9.58
N ARG A 237 2.85 -0.40 10.20
CA ARG A 237 2.85 1.04 10.49
C ARG A 237 3.02 1.90 9.24
N ALA A 238 3.87 1.47 8.32
CA ALA A 238 4.16 2.21 7.09
C ALA A 238 3.08 2.04 6.01
N GLY A 239 2.17 1.10 6.16
CA GLY A 239 1.04 0.87 5.27
C GLY A 239 1.34 -0.02 4.08
N THR A 240 2.53 0.05 3.51
CA THR A 240 2.96 -0.76 2.38
C THR A 240 4.42 -1.15 2.54
N TYR A 241 4.76 -2.36 2.12
CA TYR A 241 6.12 -2.88 2.13
C TYR A 241 6.42 -3.56 0.79
N TRP A 242 7.54 -3.18 0.21
CA TRP A 242 7.98 -3.60 -1.10
C TRP A 242 9.35 -4.26 -1.02
N THR A 243 9.51 -5.36 -1.74
CA THR A 243 10.80 -6.02 -1.90
C THR A 243 11.04 -6.28 -3.38
N GLN A 244 12.21 -5.92 -3.87
CA GLN A 244 12.68 -6.19 -5.22
C GLN A 244 13.97 -7.00 -5.11
N LEU A 245 13.93 -8.26 -5.55
CA LEU A 245 15.08 -9.15 -5.60
C LEU A 245 15.62 -9.24 -7.01
N PHE A 246 16.92 -9.17 -7.14
CA PHE A 246 17.66 -9.34 -8.39
C PHE A 246 18.51 -10.60 -8.33
N GLY A 247 18.67 -11.26 -9.49
CA GLY A 247 19.51 -12.44 -9.66
C GLY A 247 20.38 -12.38 -10.90
N GLY A 248 21.63 -12.85 -10.77
CA GLY A 248 22.59 -13.00 -11.86
C GLY A 248 23.34 -14.33 -11.79
#